data_5b098854c4c23dd440787e99a19a6aaf
#
_entry.id   5b098854c4c23dd440787e99a19a6aaf
#
_cell.length_a   1.000
_cell.length_b   1.000
_cell.length_c   1.000
_cell.angle_alpha   90.00
_cell.angle_beta   90.00
_cell.angle_gamma   90.00
#
_symmetry.space_group_name_H-M   'P 1'
#
loop_
_entity.id
_entity.type
_entity.pdbx_description
1 polymer ?
#
loop_
_entity_poly.entity_id
_entity_poly.type
_entity_poly.pdbx_seq_one_letter_code
_entity_poly.pdbx_strand_id
1 'polypeptide(L)'
;MAFQRRKTNAIGVKAALPDFIEPALASSIDKVPSGARWIHEIKFDGYRVQVHLANEAAKIFTRRGHDWTHRFKKVAHDAWHIKAASAVVDGEIVVPAADGTTDFSVLQNELKGKSTRIVLVAFDLLYLNGRDLRKLPLVQRKAELKKIIAGTDIQFSESFEIDGGEMFAHACKLGLEGVVSKVRDGGYPTGRSNDWVKKTCAQRETLTIAGFALDGAKWDGLYVGRRKGDELVYAGKVDHGFDKISAADLRKRLQPLVRKTQAFAKRIAHKGIWVEPKLLAEIEYRAKSADGKVRHPFFKGLREDL
;
A
#
# COMPACT_ATOMS: atom_id res chain seq x y z
N MET A 1 -25.94 -45.01 18.73
CA MET A 1 -26.38 -43.67 18.33
C MET A 1 -25.50 -43.18 17.20
N ALA A 2 -26.02 -43.10 15.99
CA ALA A 2 -25.25 -42.66 14.83
C ALA A 2 -25.14 -41.11 14.87
N PHE A 3 -23.93 -40.59 15.00
CA PHE A 3 -23.64 -39.18 14.85
C PHE A 3 -23.94 -38.77 13.39
N GLN A 4 -25.07 -38.11 13.16
CA GLN A 4 -25.31 -37.42 11.91
C GLN A 4 -24.29 -36.31 11.74
N ARG A 5 -23.27 -36.52 10.92
CA ARG A 5 -22.42 -35.45 10.39
C ARG A 5 -23.31 -34.42 9.72
N ARG A 6 -23.50 -33.24 10.33
CA ARG A 6 -24.09 -32.10 9.67
C ARG A 6 -23.28 -31.86 8.39
N LYS A 7 -23.86 -32.13 7.22
CA LYS A 7 -23.34 -31.67 5.94
C LYS A 7 -23.32 -30.15 6.01
N THR A 8 -22.14 -29.56 6.25
CA THR A 8 -21.93 -28.14 6.00
C THR A 8 -22.22 -27.92 4.52
N ASN A 9 -23.25 -27.16 4.20
CA ASN A 9 -23.57 -26.79 2.81
C ASN A 9 -22.33 -26.13 2.21
N ALA A 10 -21.72 -26.82 1.27
CA ALA A 10 -20.52 -26.33 0.60
C ALA A 10 -20.89 -25.08 -0.21
N ILE A 11 -20.25 -23.96 0.09
CA ILE A 11 -20.49 -22.65 -0.57
C ILE A 11 -19.80 -22.57 -1.94
N GLY A 12 -20.32 -21.73 -2.83
CA GLY A 12 -19.73 -21.48 -4.15
C GLY A 12 -20.06 -22.52 -5.22
N VAL A 13 -19.53 -22.32 -6.41
CA VAL A 13 -19.79 -23.14 -7.60
C VAL A 13 -18.62 -24.12 -7.82
N LYS A 14 -18.90 -25.40 -8.05
CA LYS A 14 -17.85 -26.39 -8.33
C LYS A 14 -17.02 -25.97 -9.56
N ALA A 15 -15.71 -25.90 -9.41
CA ALA A 15 -14.78 -25.48 -10.45
C ALA A 15 -13.38 -26.08 -10.21
N ALA A 16 -12.60 -26.22 -11.27
CA ALA A 16 -11.16 -26.50 -11.15
C ALA A 16 -10.44 -25.30 -10.52
N LEU A 17 -9.27 -25.56 -9.92
CA LEU A 17 -8.41 -24.49 -9.41
C LEU A 17 -7.99 -23.60 -10.59
N PRO A 18 -8.23 -22.29 -10.53
CA PRO A 18 -7.81 -21.37 -11.58
C PRO A 18 -6.28 -21.18 -11.55
N ASP A 19 -5.68 -20.87 -12.71
CA ASP A 19 -4.26 -20.51 -12.77
C ASP A 19 -4.02 -19.15 -12.08
N PHE A 20 -4.35 -18.07 -12.72
CA PHE A 20 -4.27 -16.72 -12.18
C PHE A 20 -5.58 -15.98 -12.41
N ILE A 21 -6.05 -15.26 -11.40
CA ILE A 21 -7.28 -14.47 -11.50
C ILE A 21 -6.91 -13.00 -11.67
N GLU A 22 -7.42 -12.33 -12.69
CA GLU A 22 -7.25 -10.90 -12.82
C GLU A 22 -7.82 -10.18 -11.58
N PRO A 23 -6.98 -9.37 -10.87
CA PRO A 23 -7.41 -8.77 -9.62
C PRO A 23 -8.49 -7.70 -9.79
N ALA A 24 -9.42 -7.63 -8.84
CA ALA A 24 -10.30 -6.48 -8.67
C ALA A 24 -9.47 -5.22 -8.38
N LEU A 25 -9.70 -4.13 -9.10
CA LEU A 25 -8.98 -2.87 -8.97
C LEU A 25 -9.90 -1.78 -8.43
N ALA A 26 -9.53 -1.21 -7.28
CA ALA A 26 -10.29 -0.11 -6.70
C ALA A 26 -10.14 1.19 -7.52
N SER A 27 -11.25 1.84 -7.84
CA SER A 27 -11.30 3.17 -8.47
C SER A 27 -11.03 4.26 -7.43
N SER A 28 -10.27 5.30 -7.80
CA SER A 28 -10.04 6.45 -6.92
C SER A 28 -11.29 7.33 -6.88
N ILE A 29 -11.63 7.84 -5.68
CA ILE A 29 -12.79 8.69 -5.43
C ILE A 29 -12.43 9.87 -4.55
N ASP A 30 -13.23 10.95 -4.65
CA ASP A 30 -13.04 12.17 -3.86
C ASP A 30 -13.70 12.10 -2.48
N LYS A 31 -14.77 11.32 -2.34
CA LYS A 31 -15.48 11.16 -1.07
C LYS A 31 -15.75 9.67 -0.82
N VAL A 32 -15.37 9.20 0.37
CA VAL A 32 -15.65 7.81 0.79
C VAL A 32 -17.17 7.62 0.90
N PRO A 33 -17.74 6.58 0.30
CA PRO A 33 -19.17 6.33 0.36
C PRO A 33 -19.61 5.92 1.76
N SER A 34 -20.87 6.16 2.06
CA SER A 34 -21.53 5.76 3.31
C SER A 34 -22.78 4.91 3.05
N GLY A 35 -23.30 4.29 4.10
CA GLY A 35 -24.51 3.49 4.08
C GLY A 35 -24.25 1.98 4.04
N ALA A 36 -25.28 1.20 4.36
CA ALA A 36 -25.22 -0.24 4.63
C ALA A 36 -24.74 -1.11 3.44
N ARG A 37 -24.69 -0.54 2.24
CA ARG A 37 -24.15 -1.20 1.05
C ARG A 37 -22.64 -1.41 1.14
N TRP A 38 -21.92 -0.61 1.93
CA TRP A 38 -20.47 -0.52 1.93
C TRP A 38 -19.86 -1.09 3.20
N ILE A 39 -18.74 -1.78 3.05
CA ILE A 39 -17.81 -2.06 4.13
C ILE A 39 -16.49 -1.37 3.83
N HIS A 40 -15.80 -0.93 4.87
CA HIS A 40 -14.57 -0.17 4.77
C HIS A 40 -13.41 -0.97 5.35
N GLU A 41 -12.27 -0.97 4.68
CA GLU A 41 -11.05 -1.63 5.10
C GLU A 41 -9.90 -0.62 5.08
N ILE A 42 -8.89 -0.84 5.91
CA ILE A 42 -7.65 -0.09 5.85
C ILE A 42 -6.97 -0.38 4.50
N LYS A 43 -6.51 0.68 3.85
CA LYS A 43 -5.66 0.55 2.68
C LYS A 43 -4.21 0.34 3.14
N PHE A 44 -3.70 -0.85 2.90
CA PHE A 44 -2.31 -1.21 3.18
C PHE A 44 -1.39 -0.77 2.05
N ASP A 45 -0.15 -0.42 2.37
CA ASP A 45 0.88 -0.01 1.42
C ASP A 45 1.95 -1.10 1.30
N GLY A 46 1.80 -1.95 0.28
CA GLY A 46 2.65 -3.09 0.08
C GLY A 46 2.64 -3.65 -1.34
N TYR A 47 2.89 -4.95 -1.47
CA TYR A 47 2.75 -5.68 -2.72
C TYR A 47 1.47 -6.52 -2.70
N ARG A 48 0.51 -6.19 -3.57
CA ARG A 48 -0.66 -7.02 -3.77
C ARG A 48 -0.29 -8.34 -4.41
N VAL A 49 -0.80 -9.42 -3.83
CA VAL A 49 -0.54 -10.77 -4.27
C VAL A 49 -1.79 -11.65 -4.23
N GLN A 50 -1.77 -12.69 -5.04
CA GLN A 50 -2.63 -13.86 -4.88
C GLN A 50 -1.79 -15.03 -4.39
N VAL A 51 -2.23 -15.64 -3.31
CA VAL A 51 -1.65 -16.88 -2.79
C VAL A 51 -2.50 -18.04 -3.27
N HIS A 52 -1.91 -18.93 -4.04
CA HIS A 52 -2.53 -20.14 -4.54
C HIS A 52 -1.98 -21.33 -3.74
N LEU A 53 -2.85 -21.95 -2.96
CA LEU A 53 -2.55 -23.17 -2.21
C LEU A 53 -3.16 -24.37 -2.90
N ALA A 54 -2.35 -25.37 -3.23
CA ALA A 54 -2.80 -26.67 -3.71
C ALA A 54 -1.68 -27.71 -3.60
N ASN A 55 -2.04 -28.98 -3.45
CA ASN A 55 -1.10 -30.10 -3.41
C ASN A 55 0.08 -29.89 -2.45
N GLU A 56 -0.23 -29.40 -1.25
CA GLU A 56 0.75 -29.11 -0.20
C GLU A 56 1.83 -28.09 -0.63
N ALA A 57 1.53 -27.25 -1.61
CA ALA A 57 2.42 -26.18 -2.08
C ALA A 57 1.68 -24.84 -2.17
N ALA A 58 2.39 -23.77 -1.84
CA ALA A 58 1.89 -22.41 -2.03
C ALA A 58 2.68 -21.70 -3.14
N LYS A 59 1.97 -21.07 -4.07
CA LYS A 59 2.53 -20.14 -5.05
C LYS A 59 2.01 -18.74 -4.79
N ILE A 60 2.87 -17.74 -4.98
CA ILE A 60 2.52 -16.33 -4.74
C ILE A 60 2.71 -15.56 -6.03
N PHE A 61 1.59 -15.11 -6.57
CA PHE A 61 1.57 -14.31 -7.79
C PHE A 61 1.40 -12.82 -7.47
N THR A 62 2.20 -11.98 -8.11
CA THR A 62 2.03 -10.53 -8.02
C THR A 62 0.74 -10.09 -8.69
N ARG A 63 0.35 -8.83 -8.53
CA ARG A 63 -0.82 -8.22 -9.20
C ARG A 63 -0.85 -8.45 -10.73
N ARG A 64 0.31 -8.67 -11.36
CA ARG A 64 0.44 -8.91 -12.81
C ARG A 64 0.64 -10.38 -13.17
N GLY A 65 0.48 -11.29 -12.22
CA GLY A 65 0.60 -12.73 -12.44
C GLY A 65 2.05 -13.26 -12.47
N HIS A 66 3.05 -12.46 -12.09
CA HIS A 66 4.42 -12.97 -11.98
C HIS A 66 4.57 -13.82 -10.72
N ASP A 67 5.13 -15.02 -10.86
CA ASP A 67 5.44 -15.90 -9.74
C ASP A 67 6.64 -15.33 -8.95
N TRP A 68 6.36 -14.79 -7.77
CA TRP A 68 7.35 -14.28 -6.83
C TRP A 68 7.45 -15.12 -5.56
N THR A 69 7.06 -16.36 -5.59
CA THR A 69 7.14 -17.30 -4.46
C THR A 69 8.53 -17.29 -3.82
N HIS A 70 9.58 -17.29 -4.66
CA HIS A 70 10.98 -17.26 -4.20
C HIS A 70 11.35 -16.00 -3.42
N ARG A 71 10.65 -14.87 -3.64
CA ARG A 71 10.87 -13.60 -2.92
C ARG A 71 10.09 -13.52 -1.61
N PHE A 72 8.98 -14.24 -1.51
CA PHE A 72 8.06 -14.22 -0.38
C PHE A 72 8.03 -15.56 0.38
N LYS A 73 9.22 -16.18 0.58
CA LYS A 73 9.35 -17.52 1.18
C LYS A 73 8.65 -17.65 2.54
N LYS A 74 8.72 -16.60 3.39
CA LYS A 74 8.02 -16.59 4.67
C LYS A 74 6.52 -16.70 4.48
N VAL A 75 5.94 -15.89 3.59
CA VAL A 75 4.50 -15.91 3.31
C VAL A 75 4.07 -17.24 2.67
N ALA A 76 4.89 -17.83 1.80
CA ALA A 76 4.63 -19.16 1.24
C ALA A 76 4.62 -20.25 2.33
N HIS A 77 5.53 -20.14 3.31
CA HIS A 77 5.55 -21.02 4.48
C HIS A 77 4.31 -20.81 5.35
N ASP A 78 3.96 -19.57 5.67
CA ASP A 78 2.77 -19.24 6.47
C ASP A 78 1.48 -19.72 5.79
N ALA A 79 1.40 -19.61 4.47
CA ALA A 79 0.26 -20.03 3.67
C ALA A 79 0.02 -21.56 3.72
N TRP A 80 1.06 -22.34 3.99
CA TRP A 80 0.90 -23.77 4.14
C TRP A 80 0.06 -24.17 5.38
N HIS A 81 -0.04 -23.29 6.35
CA HIS A 81 -0.85 -23.50 7.54
C HIS A 81 -2.34 -23.11 7.36
N ILE A 82 -2.73 -22.62 6.17
CA ILE A 82 -4.13 -22.34 5.84
C ILE A 82 -4.92 -23.65 5.90
N LYS A 83 -6.07 -23.63 6.60
CA LYS A 83 -6.93 -24.80 6.80
C LYS A 83 -7.78 -25.14 5.57
N ALA A 84 -7.11 -25.43 4.45
CA ALA A 84 -7.75 -25.81 3.20
C ALA A 84 -6.86 -26.77 2.40
N ALA A 85 -7.48 -27.69 1.65
CA ALA A 85 -6.76 -28.52 0.69
C ALA A 85 -6.35 -27.72 -0.56
N SER A 86 -7.14 -26.73 -0.95
CA SER A 86 -6.82 -25.78 -2.00
C SER A 86 -7.54 -24.45 -1.77
N ALA A 87 -6.85 -23.34 -2.05
CA ALA A 87 -7.40 -22.00 -1.89
C ALA A 87 -6.72 -20.99 -2.82
N VAL A 88 -7.46 -19.93 -3.20
CA VAL A 88 -6.89 -18.71 -3.78
C VAL A 88 -7.26 -17.54 -2.86
N VAL A 89 -6.26 -16.97 -2.23
CA VAL A 89 -6.38 -15.84 -1.28
C VAL A 89 -5.81 -14.58 -1.92
N ASP A 90 -6.57 -13.49 -1.88
CA ASP A 90 -6.15 -12.17 -2.33
C ASP A 90 -5.73 -11.33 -1.11
N GLY A 91 -4.59 -10.70 -1.17
CA GLY A 91 -4.04 -9.97 -0.03
C GLY A 91 -2.94 -8.98 -0.40
N GLU A 92 -2.41 -8.30 0.60
CA GLU A 92 -1.29 -7.38 0.50
C GLU A 92 -0.14 -7.89 1.37
N ILE A 93 1.07 -8.00 0.81
CA ILE A 93 2.28 -8.27 1.59
C ILE A 93 2.83 -6.95 2.10
N VAL A 94 3.02 -6.86 3.41
CA VAL A 94 3.48 -5.66 4.11
C VAL A 94 4.56 -6.00 5.15
N VAL A 95 5.21 -4.96 5.67
CA VAL A 95 5.95 -5.01 6.95
C VAL A 95 5.21 -4.08 7.90
N PRO A 96 4.47 -4.60 8.88
CA PRO A 96 3.77 -3.76 9.85
C PRO A 96 4.75 -3.13 10.83
N ALA A 97 4.55 -1.85 11.14
CA ALA A 97 5.19 -1.17 12.25
C ALA A 97 4.47 -1.47 13.57
N ALA A 98 5.07 -1.12 14.70
CA ALA A 98 4.47 -1.35 16.03
C ALA A 98 3.13 -0.63 16.24
N ASP A 99 2.90 0.48 15.53
CA ASP A 99 1.66 1.25 15.52
C ASP A 99 0.63 0.75 14.46
N GLY A 100 0.92 -0.35 13.78
CA GLY A 100 0.06 -0.92 12.73
C GLY A 100 0.15 -0.23 11.37
N THR A 101 0.95 0.84 11.24
CA THR A 101 1.19 1.48 9.95
C THR A 101 2.05 0.61 9.05
N THR A 102 1.95 0.81 7.74
CA THR A 102 2.76 0.10 6.74
C THR A 102 3.48 1.11 5.86
N ASP A 103 4.70 0.77 5.44
CA ASP A 103 5.54 1.62 4.59
C ASP A 103 6.21 0.77 3.51
N PHE A 104 5.93 1.10 2.26
CA PHE A 104 6.44 0.37 1.11
C PHE A 104 7.97 0.39 1.01
N SER A 105 8.61 1.48 1.44
CA SER A 105 10.08 1.55 1.44
C SER A 105 10.71 0.61 2.47
N VAL A 106 10.07 0.44 3.62
CA VAL A 106 10.47 -0.55 4.62
C VAL A 106 10.34 -1.96 4.06
N LEU A 107 9.22 -2.26 3.38
CA LEU A 107 9.02 -3.55 2.72
C LEU A 107 10.08 -3.81 1.65
N GLN A 108 10.37 -2.83 0.78
CA GLN A 108 11.39 -2.97 -0.25
C GLN A 108 12.79 -3.27 0.34
N ASN A 109 13.13 -2.63 1.46
CA ASN A 109 14.41 -2.87 2.13
C ASN A 109 14.43 -4.24 2.81
N GLU A 110 13.34 -4.68 3.41
CA GLU A 110 13.22 -6.01 4.01
C GLU A 110 13.42 -7.12 2.96
N LEU A 111 12.90 -6.93 1.75
CA LEU A 111 13.05 -7.89 0.64
C LEU A 111 14.47 -7.97 0.06
N LYS A 112 15.36 -7.04 0.39
CA LYS A 112 16.80 -7.12 0.07
C LYS A 112 17.58 -7.99 1.06
N GLY A 113 16.98 -8.29 2.22
CA GLY A 113 17.58 -9.08 3.30
C GLY A 113 16.92 -10.44 3.49
N LYS A 114 16.73 -10.84 4.76
CA LYS A 114 16.17 -12.14 5.13
C LYS A 114 14.64 -12.23 4.98
N SER A 115 13.96 -11.13 4.77
CA SER A 115 12.49 -11.04 4.58
C SER A 115 11.67 -11.71 5.70
N THR A 116 12.12 -11.61 6.96
CA THR A 116 11.50 -12.30 8.10
C THR A 116 10.32 -11.56 8.72
N ARG A 117 10.23 -10.24 8.48
CA ARG A 117 9.17 -9.39 9.06
C ARG A 117 7.97 -9.18 8.14
N ILE A 118 8.02 -9.74 6.92
CA ILE A 118 6.89 -9.63 6.01
C ILE A 118 5.71 -10.47 6.49
N VAL A 119 4.51 -9.92 6.34
CA VAL A 119 3.26 -10.64 6.60
C VAL A 119 2.29 -10.47 5.43
N LEU A 120 1.41 -11.43 5.23
CA LEU A 120 0.26 -11.31 4.34
C LEU A 120 -0.93 -10.77 5.12
N VAL A 121 -1.50 -9.65 4.68
CA VAL A 121 -2.82 -9.19 5.13
C VAL A 121 -3.83 -9.64 4.09
N ALA A 122 -4.61 -10.67 4.41
CA ALA A 122 -5.58 -11.28 3.52
C ALA A 122 -6.92 -10.54 3.61
N PHE A 123 -7.52 -10.18 2.48
CA PHE A 123 -8.76 -9.41 2.44
C PHE A 123 -9.86 -10.02 1.55
N ASP A 124 -9.59 -11.07 0.78
CA ASP A 124 -10.59 -11.78 -0.01
C ASP A 124 -10.20 -13.26 -0.23
N LEU A 125 -11.23 -14.09 -0.47
CA LEU A 125 -11.10 -15.51 -0.77
C LEU A 125 -11.85 -15.82 -2.08
N LEU A 126 -11.12 -16.22 -3.11
CA LEU A 126 -11.66 -16.36 -4.46
C LEU A 126 -12.02 -17.80 -4.80
N TYR A 127 -11.33 -18.77 -4.19
CA TYR A 127 -11.50 -20.18 -4.41
C TYR A 127 -11.22 -20.98 -3.15
N LEU A 128 -11.99 -22.04 -2.91
CA LEU A 128 -11.85 -22.91 -1.74
C LEU A 128 -12.27 -24.34 -2.07
N ASN A 129 -11.35 -25.31 -1.89
CA ASN A 129 -11.61 -26.75 -1.93
C ASN A 129 -12.50 -27.21 -3.10
N GLY A 130 -12.11 -26.88 -4.33
CA GLY A 130 -12.83 -27.28 -5.53
C GLY A 130 -14.02 -26.37 -5.89
N ARG A 131 -14.11 -25.16 -5.33
CA ARG A 131 -15.23 -24.24 -5.55
C ARG A 131 -14.77 -22.82 -5.80
N ASP A 132 -15.31 -22.21 -6.85
CA ASP A 132 -15.21 -20.78 -7.16
C ASP A 132 -16.17 -19.99 -6.27
N LEU A 133 -15.64 -19.02 -5.52
CA LEU A 133 -16.40 -18.19 -4.60
C LEU A 133 -16.67 -16.78 -5.14
N ARG A 134 -16.11 -16.41 -6.29
CA ARG A 134 -16.13 -15.03 -6.81
C ARG A 134 -17.53 -14.46 -7.00
N LYS A 135 -18.54 -15.28 -7.25
CA LYS A 135 -19.95 -14.85 -7.38
C LYS A 135 -20.69 -14.69 -6.05
N LEU A 136 -20.11 -15.14 -4.94
CA LEU A 136 -20.70 -14.99 -3.62
C LEU A 136 -20.56 -13.54 -3.12
N PRO A 137 -21.45 -13.08 -2.21
CA PRO A 137 -21.28 -11.84 -1.47
C PRO A 137 -19.90 -11.76 -0.79
N LEU A 138 -19.30 -10.57 -0.81
CA LEU A 138 -17.98 -10.34 -0.19
C LEU A 138 -17.95 -10.75 1.29
N VAL A 139 -18.99 -10.42 2.05
CA VAL A 139 -19.07 -10.78 3.48
C VAL A 139 -19.03 -12.29 3.71
N GLN A 140 -19.58 -13.09 2.80
CA GLN A 140 -19.50 -14.55 2.88
C GLN A 140 -18.09 -15.05 2.58
N ARG A 141 -17.45 -14.51 1.53
CA ARG A 141 -16.07 -14.85 1.18
C ARG A 141 -15.11 -14.50 2.33
N LYS A 142 -15.29 -13.31 2.93
CA LYS A 142 -14.49 -12.87 4.10
C LYS A 142 -14.72 -13.73 5.33
N ALA A 143 -15.95 -14.17 5.59
CA ALA A 143 -16.26 -15.06 6.70
C ALA A 143 -15.54 -16.42 6.56
N GLU A 144 -15.50 -17.00 5.37
CA GLU A 144 -14.74 -18.23 5.12
C GLU A 144 -13.23 -17.99 5.18
N LEU A 145 -12.73 -16.87 4.63
CA LEU A 145 -11.32 -16.49 4.75
C LEU A 145 -10.88 -16.47 6.22
N LYS A 146 -11.63 -15.78 7.08
CA LYS A 146 -11.32 -15.67 8.51
C LYS A 146 -11.22 -17.05 9.20
N LYS A 147 -12.06 -18.00 8.80
CA LYS A 147 -12.03 -19.37 9.34
C LYS A 147 -10.77 -20.14 8.93
N ILE A 148 -10.41 -20.08 7.63
CA ILE A 148 -9.31 -20.89 7.12
C ILE A 148 -7.92 -20.37 7.52
N ILE A 149 -7.77 -19.06 7.78
CA ILE A 149 -6.49 -18.47 8.22
C ILE A 149 -6.35 -18.41 9.75
N ALA A 150 -7.38 -18.80 10.51
CA ALA A 150 -7.35 -18.75 11.97
C ALA A 150 -6.22 -19.62 12.55
N GLY A 151 -5.35 -19.00 13.36
CA GLY A 151 -4.19 -19.66 13.99
C GLY A 151 -2.97 -19.77 13.06
N THR A 152 -2.94 -19.03 11.94
CA THR A 152 -1.76 -18.84 11.10
C THR A 152 -1.15 -17.46 11.36
N ASP A 153 0.03 -17.19 10.79
CA ASP A 153 0.67 -15.86 10.80
C ASP A 153 0.09 -14.88 9.76
N ILE A 154 -0.91 -15.34 9.00
CA ILE A 154 -1.62 -14.49 8.04
C ILE A 154 -2.60 -13.60 8.80
N GLN A 155 -2.52 -12.29 8.57
CA GLN A 155 -3.42 -11.32 9.17
C GLN A 155 -4.71 -11.21 8.34
N PHE A 156 -5.84 -11.09 9.03
CA PHE A 156 -7.12 -10.80 8.39
C PHE A 156 -7.33 -9.29 8.27
N SER A 157 -7.70 -8.80 7.09
CA SER A 157 -8.13 -7.42 6.92
C SER A 157 -9.54 -7.25 7.50
N GLU A 158 -9.63 -6.63 8.66
CA GLU A 158 -10.94 -6.36 9.29
C GLU A 158 -11.75 -5.36 8.46
N SER A 159 -13.06 -5.52 8.47
CA SER A 159 -14.02 -4.66 7.79
C SER A 159 -14.86 -3.91 8.79
N PHE A 160 -15.13 -2.64 8.52
CA PHE A 160 -15.87 -1.74 9.38
C PHE A 160 -17.16 -1.31 8.67
N GLU A 161 -18.30 -1.46 9.37
CA GLU A 161 -19.63 -1.06 8.91
C GLU A 161 -20.02 0.27 9.61
N ILE A 162 -19.20 1.30 9.46
CA ILE A 162 -19.39 2.64 10.02
C ILE A 162 -19.51 3.67 8.89
N ASP A 163 -19.75 4.94 9.20
CA ASP A 163 -19.73 6.00 8.19
C ASP A 163 -18.38 6.09 7.51
N GLY A 164 -18.40 6.14 6.16
CA GLY A 164 -17.17 6.14 5.38
C GLY A 164 -16.30 7.39 5.60
N GLY A 165 -16.92 8.54 5.87
CA GLY A 165 -16.21 9.79 6.19
C GLY A 165 -15.50 9.70 7.53
N GLU A 166 -16.18 9.14 8.54
CA GLU A 166 -15.58 8.89 9.86
C GLU A 166 -14.42 7.88 9.75
N MET A 167 -14.64 6.76 9.05
CA MET A 167 -13.56 5.78 8.82
C MET A 167 -12.34 6.43 8.19
N PHE A 168 -12.55 7.27 7.16
CA PHE A 168 -11.47 7.95 6.47
C PHE A 168 -10.74 8.96 7.37
N ALA A 169 -11.49 9.76 8.14
CA ALA A 169 -10.90 10.71 9.08
C ALA A 169 -10.03 10.00 10.14
N HIS A 170 -10.51 8.87 10.69
CA HIS A 170 -9.76 8.06 11.64
C HIS A 170 -8.51 7.46 11.01
N ALA A 171 -8.61 6.88 9.81
CA ALA A 171 -7.47 6.31 9.09
C ALA A 171 -6.37 7.37 8.88
N CYS A 172 -6.74 8.58 8.44
CA CYS A 172 -5.79 9.66 8.22
C CYS A 172 -5.16 10.16 9.52
N LYS A 173 -5.94 10.27 10.61
CA LYS A 173 -5.44 10.68 11.93
C LYS A 173 -4.39 9.69 12.47
N LEU A 174 -4.57 8.40 12.21
CA LEU A 174 -3.64 7.34 12.60
C LEU A 174 -2.43 7.21 11.65
N GLY A 175 -2.32 8.04 10.61
CA GLY A 175 -1.21 7.97 9.64
C GLY A 175 -1.27 6.77 8.69
N LEU A 176 -2.44 6.15 8.54
CA LEU A 176 -2.65 5.06 7.61
C LEU A 176 -2.70 5.58 6.16
N GLU A 177 -2.47 4.70 5.18
CA GLU A 177 -2.44 5.12 3.77
C GLU A 177 -3.79 5.64 3.26
N GLY A 178 -4.88 5.13 3.80
CA GLY A 178 -6.25 5.49 3.41
C GLY A 178 -7.24 4.36 3.66
N VAL A 179 -8.31 4.38 2.90
CA VAL A 179 -9.43 3.44 3.02
C VAL A 179 -9.75 2.84 1.65
N VAL A 180 -10.08 1.55 1.64
CA VAL A 180 -10.73 0.85 0.53
C VAL A 180 -12.16 0.53 0.96
N SER A 181 -13.13 1.01 0.19
CA SER A 181 -14.55 0.70 0.41
C SER A 181 -15.00 -0.29 -0.63
N LYS A 182 -15.71 -1.32 -0.19
CA LYS A 182 -16.14 -2.43 -1.04
C LYS A 182 -17.65 -2.65 -0.88
N VAL A 183 -18.34 -3.01 -1.96
CA VAL A 183 -19.76 -3.38 -1.89
C VAL A 183 -19.86 -4.68 -1.10
N ARG A 184 -20.61 -4.63 -0.01
CA ARG A 184 -20.77 -5.69 1.00
C ARG A 184 -21.24 -7.01 0.39
N ASP A 185 -22.29 -6.94 -0.42
CA ASP A 185 -22.95 -8.10 -1.03
C ASP A 185 -22.51 -8.31 -2.50
N GLY A 186 -21.46 -7.60 -2.94
CA GLY A 186 -20.90 -7.70 -4.29
C GLY A 186 -20.08 -8.97 -4.50
N GLY A 187 -20.11 -9.50 -5.73
CA GLY A 187 -19.16 -10.50 -6.19
C GLY A 187 -17.75 -9.91 -6.31
N TYR A 188 -16.79 -10.74 -6.67
CA TYR A 188 -15.43 -10.29 -6.96
C TYR A 188 -15.34 -9.80 -8.42
N PRO A 189 -15.23 -8.49 -8.67
CA PRO A 189 -15.11 -7.98 -10.03
C PRO A 189 -13.68 -8.19 -10.53
N THR A 190 -13.52 -8.61 -11.78
CA THR A 190 -12.21 -8.59 -12.43
C THR A 190 -11.93 -7.19 -13.00
N GLY A 191 -10.69 -6.72 -12.86
CA GLY A 191 -10.31 -5.40 -13.34
C GLY A 191 -10.91 -4.25 -12.51
N ARG A 192 -11.09 -3.09 -13.14
CA ARG A 192 -11.59 -1.88 -12.48
C ARG A 192 -13.11 -1.82 -12.47
N SER A 193 -13.69 -1.59 -11.30
CA SER A 193 -15.13 -1.45 -11.13
C SER A 193 -15.44 -0.33 -10.12
N ASN A 194 -16.74 -0.01 -9.99
CA ASN A 194 -17.25 0.91 -8.96
C ASN A 194 -17.64 0.18 -7.66
N ASP A 195 -17.53 -1.15 -7.63
CA ASP A 195 -17.83 -1.95 -6.42
C ASP A 195 -16.66 -1.94 -5.43
N TRP A 196 -15.47 -1.61 -5.91
CA TRP A 196 -14.29 -1.35 -5.08
C TRP A 196 -13.79 0.06 -5.36
N VAL A 197 -13.76 0.89 -4.33
CA VAL A 197 -13.29 2.27 -4.42
C VAL A 197 -12.28 2.56 -3.32
N LYS A 198 -11.39 3.51 -3.57
CA LYS A 198 -10.35 3.88 -2.62
C LYS A 198 -10.19 5.38 -2.48
N LYS A 199 -9.85 5.82 -1.28
CA LYS A 199 -9.37 7.15 -1.00
C LYS A 199 -8.10 7.09 -0.17
N THR A 200 -7.07 7.85 -0.57
CA THR A 200 -5.80 7.95 0.16
C THR A 200 -5.77 9.21 0.99
N CYS A 201 -5.09 9.16 2.15
CA CYS A 201 -4.84 10.29 3.02
C CYS A 201 -3.67 11.12 2.45
N ALA A 202 -3.96 12.09 1.61
CA ALA A 202 -2.95 12.99 1.07
C ALA A 202 -2.90 14.26 1.92
N GLN A 203 -1.70 14.62 2.40
CA GLN A 203 -1.39 15.90 3.02
C GLN A 203 -0.54 16.74 2.07
N ARG A 204 -0.61 18.06 2.18
CA ARG A 204 0.23 18.98 1.39
C ARG A 204 0.95 19.94 2.31
N GLU A 205 2.19 20.25 1.93
CA GLU A 205 3.02 21.20 2.65
C GLU A 205 3.95 21.90 1.65
N THR A 206 4.10 23.20 1.83
CA THR A 206 5.10 23.98 1.10
C THR A 206 6.45 23.82 1.82
N LEU A 207 7.42 23.23 1.17
CA LEU A 207 8.76 22.97 1.69
C LEU A 207 9.82 23.72 0.91
N THR A 208 10.91 24.09 1.58
CA THR A 208 12.04 24.79 0.97
C THR A 208 12.96 23.77 0.27
N ILE A 209 13.30 24.04 -0.99
CA ILE A 209 14.27 23.22 -1.72
C ILE A 209 15.69 23.58 -1.26
N ALA A 210 16.46 22.60 -0.82
CA ALA A 210 17.84 22.75 -0.33
C ALA A 210 18.87 22.01 -1.18
N GLY A 211 18.42 21.19 -2.13
CA GLY A 211 19.27 20.45 -3.03
C GLY A 211 18.50 19.55 -4.00
N PHE A 212 19.22 18.94 -4.92
CA PHE A 212 18.66 17.95 -5.82
C PHE A 212 19.65 16.79 -6.04
N ALA A 213 19.14 15.68 -6.49
CA ALA A 213 19.91 14.48 -6.79
C ALA A 213 19.84 14.16 -8.29
N LEU A 214 20.92 13.60 -8.81
CA LEU A 214 21.02 13.03 -10.14
C LEU A 214 21.53 11.59 -10.02
N ASP A 215 20.99 10.68 -10.81
CA ASP A 215 21.53 9.35 -11.08
C ASP A 215 22.17 9.40 -12.50
N GLY A 216 23.50 9.52 -12.53
CA GLY A 216 24.21 9.93 -13.74
C GLY A 216 23.75 11.30 -14.23
N ALA A 217 23.15 11.34 -15.42
CA ALA A 217 22.57 12.58 -15.99
C ALA A 217 21.06 12.72 -15.72
N LYS A 218 20.41 11.70 -15.15
CA LYS A 218 18.97 11.65 -14.91
C LYS A 218 18.59 12.33 -13.60
N TRP A 219 17.44 12.99 -13.63
CA TRP A 219 16.82 13.55 -12.42
C TRP A 219 16.44 12.44 -11.44
N ASP A 220 16.86 12.57 -10.17
CA ASP A 220 16.62 11.61 -9.10
C ASP A 220 15.91 12.25 -7.89
N GLY A 221 15.50 13.50 -8.00
CA GLY A 221 14.63 14.16 -7.03
C GLY A 221 15.19 15.38 -6.34
N LEU A 222 14.40 15.90 -5.36
CA LEU A 222 14.70 17.08 -4.57
C LEU A 222 15.00 16.71 -3.10
N TYR A 223 15.93 17.42 -2.48
CA TYR A 223 16.07 17.46 -1.03
C TYR A 223 15.35 18.67 -0.48
N VAL A 224 14.38 18.46 0.40
CA VAL A 224 13.54 19.52 0.92
C VAL A 224 13.69 19.66 2.44
N GLY A 225 13.46 20.87 2.93
CA GLY A 225 13.52 21.21 4.34
C GLY A 225 12.34 22.05 4.79
N ARG A 226 12.11 21.99 6.10
CA ARG A 226 11.10 22.79 6.80
C ARG A 226 11.83 23.86 7.61
N ARG A 227 11.41 25.13 7.46
CA ARG A 227 11.95 26.22 8.28
C ARG A 227 11.41 26.12 9.71
N LYS A 228 12.31 26.26 10.67
CA LYS A 228 12.02 26.46 12.10
C LYS A 228 12.82 27.65 12.57
N GLY A 229 12.19 28.83 12.59
CA GLY A 229 12.93 30.09 12.73
C GLY A 229 13.93 30.26 11.59
N ASP A 230 15.19 30.55 11.93
CA ASP A 230 16.27 30.72 10.95
C ASP A 230 16.86 29.40 10.46
N GLU A 231 16.52 28.30 11.10
CA GLU A 231 17.06 26.97 10.76
C GLU A 231 16.22 26.29 9.67
N LEU A 232 16.93 25.54 8.81
CA LEU A 232 16.32 24.63 7.84
C LEU A 232 16.50 23.18 8.30
N VAL A 233 15.40 22.55 8.73
CA VAL A 233 15.40 21.15 9.18
C VAL A 233 15.06 20.24 8.01
N TYR A 234 15.87 19.21 7.78
CA TYR A 234 15.64 18.25 6.70
C TYR A 234 14.27 17.57 6.83
N ALA A 235 13.48 17.63 5.77
CA ALA A 235 12.12 17.10 5.72
C ALA A 235 11.97 15.87 4.82
N GLY A 236 12.97 15.55 3.98
CA GLY A 236 12.94 14.34 3.14
C GLY A 236 13.53 14.53 1.75
N LYS A 237 13.65 13.42 1.02
CA LYS A 237 13.91 13.39 -0.41
C LYS A 237 12.58 13.14 -1.14
N VAL A 238 12.30 13.95 -2.16
CA VAL A 238 11.12 13.81 -3.04
C VAL A 238 11.61 13.27 -4.37
N ASP A 239 11.24 12.06 -4.71
CA ASP A 239 11.70 11.33 -5.89
C ASP A 239 10.58 11.00 -6.88
N HIS A 240 9.33 11.41 -6.57
CA HIS A 240 8.15 11.21 -7.40
C HIS A 240 7.47 12.53 -7.76
N GLY A 241 6.66 12.52 -8.84
CA GLY A 241 5.89 13.68 -9.27
C GLY A 241 6.60 14.54 -10.30
N PHE A 242 7.70 14.07 -10.86
CA PHE A 242 8.45 14.75 -11.92
C PHE A 242 8.16 14.11 -13.27
N ASP A 243 7.96 14.94 -14.25
CA ASP A 243 8.03 14.60 -15.67
C ASP A 243 9.28 15.23 -16.31
N LYS A 244 9.49 15.02 -17.59
CA LYS A 244 10.66 15.54 -18.31
C LYS A 244 10.71 17.07 -18.32
N ILE A 245 9.54 17.72 -18.35
CA ILE A 245 9.41 19.18 -18.44
C ILE A 245 9.71 19.80 -17.09
N SER A 246 9.05 19.32 -16.03
CA SER A 246 9.24 19.83 -14.67
C SER A 246 10.66 19.58 -14.14
N ALA A 247 11.26 18.42 -14.45
CA ALA A 247 12.64 18.13 -14.10
C ALA A 247 13.64 19.06 -14.80
N ALA A 248 13.43 19.36 -16.09
CA ALA A 248 14.27 20.29 -16.84
C ALA A 248 14.14 21.72 -16.31
N ASP A 249 12.92 22.19 -16.04
CA ASP A 249 12.67 23.53 -15.47
C ASP A 249 13.31 23.68 -14.10
N LEU A 250 13.11 22.70 -13.21
CA LEU A 250 13.74 22.68 -11.90
C LEU A 250 15.26 22.74 -12.00
N ARG A 251 15.87 21.93 -12.87
CA ARG A 251 17.32 21.97 -13.08
C ARG A 251 17.82 23.33 -13.53
N LYS A 252 17.12 23.96 -14.48
CA LYS A 252 17.44 25.32 -14.98
C LYS A 252 17.38 26.37 -13.85
N ARG A 253 16.37 26.33 -12.99
CA ARG A 253 16.16 27.27 -11.89
C ARG A 253 17.10 27.04 -10.70
N LEU A 254 17.46 25.78 -10.43
CA LEU A 254 18.33 25.41 -9.32
C LEU A 254 19.82 25.59 -9.64
N GLN A 255 20.22 25.49 -10.89
CA GLN A 255 21.62 25.61 -11.31
C GLN A 255 22.30 26.92 -10.87
N PRO A 256 21.68 28.10 -10.98
CA PRO A 256 22.27 29.36 -10.49
C PRO A 256 22.39 29.45 -8.96
N LEU A 257 21.67 28.59 -8.24
CA LEU A 257 21.62 28.59 -6.77
C LEU A 257 22.58 27.57 -6.16
N VAL A 258 23.39 26.87 -6.97
CA VAL A 258 24.31 25.82 -6.48
C VAL A 258 25.31 26.40 -5.47
N ARG A 259 25.50 25.70 -4.37
CA ARG A 259 26.44 26.02 -3.31
C ARG A 259 27.28 24.81 -2.90
N LYS A 260 28.42 25.04 -2.23
CA LYS A 260 29.36 23.98 -1.85
C LYS A 260 28.88 23.13 -0.65
N THR A 261 28.08 23.69 0.23
CA THR A 261 27.68 23.07 1.49
C THR A 261 26.15 22.94 1.60
N GLN A 262 25.70 22.01 2.43
CA GLN A 262 24.26 21.85 2.74
C GLN A 262 23.73 23.08 3.50
N ALA A 263 22.46 23.42 3.25
CA ALA A 263 21.76 24.47 3.98
C ALA A 263 21.04 23.96 5.25
N PHE A 264 21.03 22.67 5.50
CA PHE A 264 20.36 22.09 6.67
C PHE A 264 21.14 22.36 7.95
N ALA A 265 20.42 22.66 9.04
CA ALA A 265 20.98 22.86 10.37
C ALA A 265 21.77 21.65 10.86
N LYS A 266 21.25 20.44 10.60
CA LYS A 266 21.94 19.18 10.83
C LYS A 266 22.35 18.55 9.51
N ARG A 267 23.65 18.28 9.36
CA ARG A 267 24.17 17.62 8.15
C ARG A 267 23.54 16.25 7.92
N ILE A 268 23.10 16.00 6.68
CA ILE A 268 22.59 14.70 6.24
C ILE A 268 23.67 13.94 5.43
N ALA A 269 23.62 12.61 5.50
CA ALA A 269 24.61 11.75 4.84
C ALA A 269 24.38 11.57 3.33
N HIS A 270 23.28 12.09 2.78
CA HIS A 270 22.94 11.95 1.36
C HIS A 270 23.91 12.71 0.46
N LYS A 271 24.24 12.12 -0.69
CA LYS A 271 24.96 12.79 -1.76
C LYS A 271 23.97 13.55 -2.63
N GLY A 272 24.28 14.81 -2.91
CA GLY A 272 23.41 15.66 -3.73
C GLY A 272 24.11 16.93 -4.16
N ILE A 273 23.49 17.67 -5.06
CA ILE A 273 23.90 19.02 -5.46
C ILE A 273 23.10 20.00 -4.60
N TRP A 274 23.81 20.72 -3.73
CA TRP A 274 23.19 21.61 -2.74
C TRP A 274 22.94 22.99 -3.35
N VAL A 275 21.84 23.61 -2.95
CA VAL A 275 21.45 24.94 -3.44
C VAL A 275 21.12 25.90 -2.31
N GLU A 276 21.19 27.21 -2.60
CA GLU A 276 20.64 28.23 -1.71
C GLU A 276 19.13 28.00 -1.53
N PRO A 277 18.63 27.96 -0.27
CA PRO A 277 17.26 27.59 0.06
C PRO A 277 16.26 28.75 -0.22
N LYS A 278 16.15 29.13 -1.50
CA LYS A 278 15.32 30.24 -1.97
C LYS A 278 14.01 29.80 -2.62
N LEU A 279 13.98 28.59 -3.21
CA LEU A 279 12.79 28.09 -3.90
C LEU A 279 11.94 27.23 -2.98
N LEU A 280 10.62 27.38 -3.13
CA LEU A 280 9.60 26.65 -2.40
C LEU A 280 8.89 25.67 -3.33
N ALA A 281 8.59 24.49 -2.84
CA ALA A 281 7.85 23.46 -3.55
C ALA A 281 6.62 23.01 -2.77
N GLU A 282 5.51 22.83 -3.45
CA GLU A 282 4.33 22.14 -2.94
C GLU A 282 4.59 20.64 -2.99
N ILE A 283 4.59 20.01 -1.84
CA ILE A 283 4.81 18.57 -1.71
C ILE A 283 3.56 17.92 -1.14
N GLU A 284 3.02 16.96 -1.88
CA GLU A 284 1.98 16.06 -1.40
C GLU A 284 2.63 14.84 -0.77
N TYR A 285 2.15 14.41 0.40
CA TYR A 285 2.68 13.25 1.10
C TYR A 285 1.58 12.56 1.90
N ARG A 286 1.79 11.32 2.32
CA ARG A 286 0.77 10.54 3.04
C ARG A 286 0.86 10.68 4.54
N ALA A 287 2.07 10.67 5.08
CA ALA A 287 2.33 10.75 6.52
C ALA A 287 3.67 11.44 6.80
N LYS A 288 3.93 11.72 8.06
CA LYS A 288 5.26 12.11 8.57
C LYS A 288 5.80 10.98 9.44
N SER A 289 7.12 10.73 9.33
CA SER A 289 7.82 9.88 10.30
C SER A 289 7.90 10.54 11.67
N ALA A 290 8.28 9.78 12.70
CA ALA A 290 8.46 10.31 14.06
C ALA A 290 9.46 11.48 14.14
N ASP A 291 10.47 11.50 13.26
CA ASP A 291 11.45 12.58 13.11
C ASP A 291 10.99 13.70 12.15
N GLY A 292 9.70 13.70 11.76
CA GLY A 292 9.08 14.76 10.97
C GLY A 292 9.35 14.74 9.48
N LYS A 293 9.96 13.69 8.92
CA LYS A 293 10.19 13.57 7.48
C LYS A 293 8.91 13.16 6.75
N VAL A 294 8.72 13.70 5.54
CA VAL A 294 7.59 13.33 4.67
C VAL A 294 7.74 11.90 4.16
N ARG A 295 6.66 11.13 4.19
CA ARG A 295 6.57 9.77 3.66
C ARG A 295 5.77 9.74 2.37
N HIS A 296 6.26 9.00 1.36
CA HIS A 296 5.68 8.93 0.02
C HIS A 296 5.44 10.32 -0.58
N PRO A 297 6.49 11.18 -0.59
CA PRO A 297 6.35 12.53 -1.09
C PRO A 297 6.22 12.55 -2.60
N PHE A 298 5.41 13.48 -3.10
CA PHE A 298 5.14 13.69 -4.50
C PHE A 298 5.20 15.18 -4.81
N PHE A 299 6.03 15.58 -5.77
CA PHE A 299 6.15 16.97 -6.20
C PHE A 299 4.91 17.39 -6.97
N LYS A 300 4.31 18.51 -6.59
CA LYS A 300 3.12 19.08 -7.23
C LYS A 300 3.44 20.33 -8.07
N GLY A 301 4.49 21.06 -7.73
CA GLY A 301 4.89 22.27 -8.42
C GLY A 301 5.75 23.19 -7.54
N LEU A 302 6.33 24.22 -8.15
CA LEU A 302 6.95 25.32 -7.43
C LEU A 302 5.89 26.27 -6.88
N ARG A 303 6.14 26.87 -5.71
CA ARG A 303 5.34 27.93 -5.12
C ARG A 303 6.06 29.27 -5.32
N GLU A 304 5.70 29.94 -6.42
CA GLU A 304 6.27 31.24 -6.81
C GLU A 304 5.45 32.43 -6.24
N ASP A 305 4.33 32.12 -5.62
CA ASP A 305 3.36 33.04 -5.03
C ASP A 305 3.64 33.32 -3.54
N LEU A 306 4.67 32.75 -2.94
CA LEU A 306 5.01 32.85 -1.53
C LEU A 306 6.38 33.49 -1.29
#